data_5614f2f5d1f0665286d1d7a54e22cf18
#
_entry.id   5614f2f5d1f0665286d1d7a54e22cf18
#
_cell.length_a   1.000
_cell.length_b   1.000
_cell.length_c   1.000
_cell.angle_alpha   90.00
_cell.angle_beta   90.00
_cell.angle_gamma   90.00
#
_symmetry.space_group_name_H-M   'P 1'
#
loop_
_entity.id
_entity.type
_entity.pdbx_description
1 polymer ?
#
loop_
_entity_poly.entity_id
_entity_poly.type
_entity_poly.pdbx_seq_one_letter_code
_entity_poly.pdbx_strand_id
1 'polypeptide(L)'
;MSRVYCAGPLFNESERTEMAAIAQVLEKAGHTTFLPHRDGFEYAQLLPELTPICGSDTANAVLQQAIFALDVYELLRACDGVVANLNGRVPDEGTVVEAALAWHARQPLVLYKADDRSLIAGSDNPMILGLSNLQVVSVLDEIPEVLKEQSMQTGNRVEETLARGREVVTANRDLDHKDLAGRLLKLFA
;
A
#
# COMPACT_ATOMS: atom_id res chain seq x y z
N MET A 1 15.35 -11.18 8.63
CA MET A 1 15.03 -11.56 7.25
C MET A 1 13.53 -11.69 7.18
N SER A 2 12.86 -10.91 6.36
CA SER A 2 11.39 -10.91 6.21
C SER A 2 11.05 -11.00 4.72
N ARG A 3 9.84 -11.45 4.41
CA ARG A 3 9.31 -11.43 3.05
C ARG A 3 8.42 -10.20 2.89
N VAL A 4 8.64 -9.43 1.83
CA VAL A 4 8.00 -8.13 1.61
C VAL A 4 7.17 -8.16 0.34
N TYR A 5 5.91 -7.77 0.45
CA TYR A 5 5.02 -7.58 -0.68
C TYR A 5 5.30 -6.20 -1.32
N CYS A 6 5.58 -6.17 -2.61
CA CYS A 6 5.84 -4.96 -3.36
C CYS A 6 4.59 -4.59 -4.17
N ALA A 7 3.78 -3.70 -3.60
CA ALA A 7 2.57 -3.15 -4.21
C ALA A 7 2.92 -2.00 -5.16
N GLY A 8 2.38 -1.99 -6.36
CA GLY A 8 2.62 -0.90 -7.30
C GLY A 8 2.08 -1.18 -8.69
N PRO A 9 2.02 -0.16 -9.56
CA PRO A 9 1.57 -0.30 -10.92
C PRO A 9 2.50 -1.22 -11.74
N LEU A 10 1.93 -2.05 -12.60
CA LEU A 10 2.63 -3.11 -13.35
C LEU A 10 2.23 -3.14 -14.84
N PHE A 11 1.55 -2.11 -15.32
CA PHE A 11 0.86 -2.11 -16.62
C PHE A 11 1.80 -1.81 -17.81
N ASN A 12 2.96 -1.25 -17.56
CA ASN A 12 3.95 -0.95 -18.59
C ASN A 12 5.38 -1.24 -18.11
N GLU A 13 6.34 -1.18 -19.04
CA GLU A 13 7.74 -1.51 -18.78
C GLU A 13 8.41 -0.56 -17.77
N SER A 14 8.08 0.73 -17.81
CA SER A 14 8.62 1.71 -16.85
C SER A 14 8.19 1.41 -15.42
N GLU A 15 6.92 1.12 -15.21
CA GLU A 15 6.37 0.75 -13.91
C GLU A 15 6.99 -0.55 -13.38
N ARG A 16 7.12 -1.57 -14.23
CA ARG A 16 7.79 -2.83 -13.85
C ARG A 16 9.25 -2.62 -13.49
N THR A 17 9.94 -1.70 -14.17
CA THR A 17 11.33 -1.34 -13.87
C THR A 17 11.43 -0.66 -12.50
N GLU A 18 10.52 0.26 -12.19
CA GLU A 18 10.45 0.88 -10.85
C GLU A 18 10.19 -0.16 -9.75
N MET A 19 9.24 -1.06 -9.98
CA MET A 19 8.94 -2.12 -9.02
C MET A 19 10.11 -3.09 -8.84
N ALA A 20 10.83 -3.41 -9.91
CA ALA A 20 12.07 -4.21 -9.84
C ALA A 20 13.16 -3.50 -9.03
N ALA A 21 13.28 -2.17 -9.15
CA ALA A 21 14.24 -1.38 -8.36
C ALA A 21 13.90 -1.40 -6.86
N ILE A 22 12.62 -1.29 -6.50
CA ILE A 22 12.16 -1.43 -5.11
C ILE A 22 12.50 -2.82 -4.57
N ALA A 23 12.19 -3.88 -5.32
CA ALA A 23 12.54 -5.24 -4.91
C ALA A 23 14.05 -5.42 -4.73
N GLN A 24 14.87 -4.86 -5.63
CA GLN A 24 16.31 -4.97 -5.59
C GLN A 24 16.93 -4.34 -4.33
N VAL A 25 16.46 -3.17 -3.88
CA VAL A 25 16.99 -2.56 -2.65
C VAL A 25 16.63 -3.36 -1.41
N LEU A 26 15.42 -3.94 -1.36
CA LEU A 26 15.00 -4.84 -0.31
C LEU A 26 15.81 -6.15 -0.29
N GLU A 27 16.03 -6.75 -1.45
CA GLU A 27 16.81 -7.99 -1.59
C GLU A 27 18.28 -7.78 -1.23
N LYS A 28 18.90 -6.64 -1.60
CA LYS A 28 20.23 -6.24 -1.16
C LYS A 28 20.33 -6.07 0.36
N ALA A 29 19.24 -5.65 1.01
CA ALA A 29 19.17 -5.53 2.46
C ALA A 29 18.87 -6.87 3.17
N GLY A 30 18.76 -7.98 2.44
CA GLY A 30 18.59 -9.33 2.98
C GLY A 30 17.13 -9.76 3.18
N HIS A 31 16.18 -9.05 2.60
CA HIS A 31 14.78 -9.48 2.53
C HIS A 31 14.54 -10.40 1.32
N THR A 32 13.44 -11.13 1.33
CA THR A 32 12.85 -11.71 0.13
C THR A 32 11.66 -10.89 -0.31
N THR A 33 11.36 -10.83 -1.60
CA THR A 33 10.28 -10.00 -2.11
C THR A 33 9.24 -10.82 -2.86
N PHE A 34 8.00 -10.35 -2.86
CA PHE A 34 6.94 -10.81 -3.74
C PHE A 34 6.51 -9.65 -4.66
N LEU A 35 6.69 -9.83 -5.95
CA LEU A 35 6.19 -8.93 -6.99
C LEU A 35 5.08 -9.65 -7.76
N PRO A 36 3.84 -9.16 -7.80
CA PRO A 36 2.72 -9.87 -8.42
C PRO A 36 2.97 -10.34 -9.85
N HIS A 37 3.61 -9.51 -10.68
CA HIS A 37 3.91 -9.86 -12.07
C HIS A 37 5.08 -10.83 -12.26
N ARG A 38 5.97 -10.97 -11.27
CA ARG A 38 7.13 -11.87 -11.32
C ARG A 38 6.85 -13.21 -10.64
N ASP A 39 6.19 -13.15 -9.50
CA ASP A 39 6.08 -14.27 -8.55
C ASP A 39 4.66 -14.84 -8.48
N GLY A 40 3.66 -14.16 -9.07
CA GLY A 40 2.30 -14.64 -9.25
C GLY A 40 2.13 -15.43 -10.54
N PHE A 41 0.91 -15.51 -11.05
CA PHE A 41 0.65 -16.08 -12.37
C PHE A 41 0.17 -15.00 -13.35
N GLU A 42 0.56 -15.16 -14.61
CA GLU A 42 0.20 -14.20 -15.64
C GLU A 42 -1.17 -14.54 -16.27
N TYR A 43 -2.07 -13.55 -16.23
CA TYR A 43 -3.39 -13.63 -16.83
C TYR A 43 -3.35 -14.05 -18.31
N ALA A 44 -2.44 -13.43 -19.08
CA ALA A 44 -2.31 -13.68 -20.52
C ALA A 44 -1.86 -15.11 -20.86
N GLN A 45 -1.18 -15.79 -19.94
CA GLN A 45 -0.74 -17.18 -20.16
C GLN A 45 -1.84 -18.19 -19.80
N LEU A 46 -2.64 -17.91 -18.78
CA LEU A 46 -3.67 -18.85 -18.31
C LEU A 46 -5.01 -18.71 -19.03
N LEU A 47 -5.34 -17.54 -19.56
CA LEU A 47 -6.60 -17.32 -20.25
C LEU A 47 -6.80 -18.27 -21.47
N PRO A 48 -5.80 -18.48 -22.35
CA PRO A 48 -5.91 -19.43 -23.46
C PRO A 48 -6.12 -20.87 -23.01
N GLU A 49 -5.59 -21.26 -21.87
CA GLU A 49 -5.72 -22.62 -21.31
C GLU A 49 -7.11 -22.85 -20.69
N LEU A 50 -7.68 -21.83 -20.04
CA LEU A 50 -9.00 -21.93 -19.39
C LEU A 50 -10.17 -21.77 -20.37
N THR A 51 -10.02 -20.93 -21.39
CA THR A 51 -11.10 -20.64 -22.34
C THR A 51 -11.70 -21.89 -23.02
N PRO A 52 -10.92 -22.87 -23.47
CA PRO A 52 -11.47 -24.10 -24.04
C PRO A 52 -12.23 -24.98 -23.05
N ILE A 53 -11.94 -24.82 -21.74
CA ILE A 53 -12.54 -25.65 -20.68
C ILE A 53 -13.91 -25.11 -20.26
N CYS A 54 -14.03 -23.80 -20.08
CA CYS A 54 -15.20 -23.18 -19.43
C CYS A 54 -15.82 -21.99 -20.18
N GLY A 55 -15.29 -21.64 -21.34
CA GLY A 55 -15.70 -20.48 -22.12
C GLY A 55 -15.05 -19.17 -21.61
N SER A 56 -15.01 -18.17 -22.48
CA SER A 56 -14.26 -16.92 -22.25
C SER A 56 -14.72 -16.15 -21.00
N ASP A 57 -16.03 -15.97 -20.81
CA ASP A 57 -16.57 -15.18 -19.70
C ASP A 57 -16.27 -15.82 -18.36
N THR A 58 -16.45 -17.15 -18.27
CA THR A 58 -16.13 -17.91 -17.05
C THR A 58 -14.63 -17.90 -16.79
N ALA A 59 -13.80 -18.09 -17.82
CA ALA A 59 -12.34 -18.05 -17.69
C ALA A 59 -11.85 -16.70 -17.16
N ASN A 60 -12.37 -15.59 -17.69
CA ASN A 60 -12.07 -14.25 -17.19
C ASN A 60 -12.46 -14.09 -15.72
N ALA A 61 -13.68 -14.48 -15.34
CA ALA A 61 -14.14 -14.35 -13.96
C ALA A 61 -13.31 -15.21 -12.99
N VAL A 62 -12.95 -16.42 -13.38
CA VAL A 62 -12.09 -17.32 -12.57
C VAL A 62 -10.70 -16.71 -12.37
N LEU A 63 -10.08 -16.17 -13.43
CA LEU A 63 -8.75 -15.57 -13.32
C LEU A 63 -8.74 -14.31 -12.44
N GLN A 64 -9.73 -13.43 -12.58
CA GLN A 64 -9.83 -12.25 -11.73
C GLN A 64 -9.96 -12.62 -10.25
N GLN A 65 -10.82 -13.61 -9.94
CA GLN A 65 -10.97 -14.08 -8.56
C GLN A 65 -9.71 -14.77 -8.04
N ALA A 66 -9.01 -15.52 -8.89
CA ALA A 66 -7.79 -16.21 -8.51
C ALA A 66 -6.63 -15.24 -8.25
N ILE A 67 -6.46 -14.19 -9.07
CA ILE A 67 -5.47 -13.12 -8.86
C ILE A 67 -5.76 -12.43 -7.53
N PHE A 68 -7.00 -11.97 -7.32
CA PHE A 68 -7.38 -11.34 -6.06
C PHE A 68 -7.09 -12.22 -4.85
N ALA A 69 -7.45 -13.50 -4.91
CA ALA A 69 -7.22 -14.42 -3.81
C ALA A 69 -5.72 -14.67 -3.54
N LEU A 70 -4.91 -14.78 -4.61
CA LEU A 70 -3.46 -14.92 -4.51
C LEU A 70 -2.84 -13.70 -3.84
N ASP A 71 -3.12 -12.51 -4.36
CA ASP A 71 -2.52 -11.26 -3.88
C ASP A 71 -2.89 -10.97 -2.43
N VAL A 72 -4.15 -11.16 -2.06
CA VAL A 72 -4.62 -11.03 -0.67
C VAL A 72 -3.95 -12.06 0.25
N TYR A 73 -3.77 -13.30 -0.19
CA TYR A 73 -3.09 -14.33 0.61
C TYR A 73 -1.61 -13.99 0.79
N GLU A 74 -0.91 -13.66 -0.29
CA GLU A 74 0.50 -13.28 -0.25
C GLU A 74 0.72 -12.08 0.66
N LEU A 75 -0.09 -11.03 0.49
CA LEU A 75 0.02 -9.82 1.28
C LEU A 75 -0.26 -10.08 2.77
N LEU A 76 -1.36 -10.77 3.10
CA LEU A 76 -1.84 -10.86 4.49
C LEU A 76 -1.29 -12.06 5.28
N ARG A 77 -0.74 -13.08 4.61
CA ARG A 77 -0.33 -14.34 5.24
C ARG A 77 1.10 -14.77 4.95
N ALA A 78 1.58 -14.50 3.75
CA ALA A 78 2.89 -14.98 3.33
C ALA A 78 3.99 -13.91 3.44
N CYS A 79 3.61 -12.64 3.49
CA CYS A 79 4.54 -11.52 3.66
C CYS A 79 4.45 -10.91 5.06
N ASP A 80 5.58 -10.38 5.53
CA ASP A 80 5.75 -9.78 6.85
C ASP A 80 5.60 -8.25 6.84
N GLY A 81 5.51 -7.65 5.66
CA GLY A 81 5.37 -6.21 5.45
C GLY A 81 5.12 -5.85 3.99
N VAL A 82 4.78 -4.60 3.76
CA VAL A 82 4.39 -4.08 2.45
C VAL A 82 5.16 -2.80 2.12
N VAL A 83 5.63 -2.68 0.88
CA VAL A 83 6.09 -1.43 0.28
C VAL A 83 5.14 -1.07 -0.85
N ALA A 84 4.51 0.10 -0.76
CA ALA A 84 3.55 0.57 -1.75
C ALA A 84 4.13 1.74 -2.56
N ASN A 85 4.29 1.54 -3.86
CA ASN A 85 4.75 2.55 -4.81
C ASN A 85 3.60 3.45 -5.23
N LEU A 86 3.63 4.70 -4.79
CA LEU A 86 2.62 5.72 -5.08
C LEU A 86 3.02 6.65 -6.25
N ASN A 87 4.07 6.33 -7.00
CA ASN A 87 4.46 7.13 -8.16
C ASN A 87 3.31 7.26 -9.15
N GLY A 88 3.24 8.43 -9.76
CA GLY A 88 2.15 8.82 -10.63
C GLY A 88 1.32 9.96 -10.05
N ARG A 89 0.66 10.70 -10.92
CA ARG A 89 -0.23 11.80 -10.50
C ARG A 89 -1.41 11.29 -9.67
N VAL A 90 -1.90 10.11 -10.01
CA VAL A 90 -2.89 9.36 -9.25
C VAL A 90 -2.24 8.01 -8.96
N PRO A 91 -2.09 7.62 -7.70
CA PRO A 91 -1.63 6.29 -7.36
C PRO A 91 -2.52 5.22 -7.98
N ASP A 92 -1.92 4.08 -8.32
CA ASP A 92 -2.66 2.92 -8.78
C ASP A 92 -3.69 2.46 -7.72
N GLU A 93 -4.92 2.22 -8.16
CA GLU A 93 -6.02 1.85 -7.26
C GLU A 93 -5.81 0.50 -6.56
N GLY A 94 -5.19 -0.46 -7.23
CA GLY A 94 -4.81 -1.75 -6.63
C GLY A 94 -3.83 -1.55 -5.49
N THR A 95 -2.79 -0.76 -5.74
CA THR A 95 -1.78 -0.39 -4.74
C THR A 95 -2.40 0.28 -3.51
N VAL A 96 -3.38 1.16 -3.70
CA VAL A 96 -4.08 1.83 -2.58
C VAL A 96 -4.89 0.83 -1.76
N VAL A 97 -5.56 -0.13 -2.40
CA VAL A 97 -6.28 -1.21 -1.71
C VAL A 97 -5.32 -2.09 -0.90
N GLU A 98 -4.20 -2.49 -1.50
CA GLU A 98 -3.17 -3.31 -0.85
C GLU A 98 -2.56 -2.61 0.36
N ALA A 99 -2.22 -1.32 0.23
CA ALA A 99 -1.74 -0.50 1.35
C ALA A 99 -2.78 -0.39 2.49
N ALA A 100 -4.05 -0.21 2.16
CA ALA A 100 -5.12 -0.15 3.14
C ALA A 100 -5.33 -1.49 3.87
N LEU A 101 -5.24 -2.62 3.15
CA LEU A 101 -5.29 -3.97 3.73
C LEU A 101 -4.11 -4.20 4.69
N ALA A 102 -2.89 -3.83 4.29
CA ALA A 102 -1.69 -3.92 5.13
C ALA A 102 -1.83 -3.10 6.41
N TRP A 103 -2.29 -1.85 6.31
CA TRP A 103 -2.55 -0.99 7.46
C TRP A 103 -3.58 -1.59 8.41
N HIS A 104 -4.71 -2.08 7.88
CA HIS A 104 -5.77 -2.70 8.69
C HIS A 104 -5.27 -3.99 9.38
N ALA A 105 -4.46 -4.77 8.69
CA ALA A 105 -3.83 -5.97 9.23
C ALA A 105 -2.66 -5.67 10.19
N ARG A 106 -2.32 -4.40 10.40
CA ARG A 106 -1.22 -3.94 11.28
C ARG A 106 0.17 -4.39 10.82
N GLN A 107 0.31 -4.64 9.52
CA GLN A 107 1.61 -4.98 8.96
C GLN A 107 2.50 -3.74 8.83
N PRO A 108 3.82 -3.88 8.92
CA PRO A 108 4.76 -2.85 8.52
C PRO A 108 4.45 -2.36 7.10
N LEU A 109 4.27 -1.05 6.94
CA LEU A 109 3.89 -0.44 5.66
C LEU A 109 4.78 0.76 5.37
N VAL A 110 5.46 0.73 4.24
CA VAL A 110 6.21 1.86 3.70
C VAL A 110 5.49 2.39 2.47
N LEU A 111 5.15 3.67 2.48
CA LEU A 111 4.69 4.39 1.29
C LEU A 111 5.91 5.01 0.62
N TYR A 112 6.15 4.66 -0.64
CA TYR A 112 7.23 5.21 -1.45
C TYR A 112 6.66 6.12 -2.55
N LYS A 113 7.22 7.32 -2.70
CA LYS A 113 6.91 8.24 -3.81
C LYS A 113 8.10 9.15 -4.08
N ALA A 114 8.73 8.98 -5.23
CA ALA A 114 9.76 9.86 -5.76
C ALA A 114 9.21 10.89 -6.77
N ASP A 115 7.95 10.77 -7.15
CA ASP A 115 7.26 11.63 -8.10
C ASP A 115 6.66 12.84 -7.37
N ASP A 116 6.98 14.05 -7.82
CA ASP A 116 6.49 15.32 -7.25
C ASP A 116 5.08 15.70 -7.69
N ARG A 117 4.47 14.94 -8.61
CA ARG A 117 3.10 15.18 -9.09
C ARG A 117 2.10 14.79 -8.01
N SER A 118 1.40 15.78 -7.48
CA SER A 118 0.37 15.57 -6.45
C SER A 118 -0.93 16.28 -6.81
N LEU A 119 -2.03 15.86 -6.19
CA LEU A 119 -3.36 16.40 -6.46
C LEU A 119 -3.72 17.59 -5.58
N ILE A 120 -3.19 17.66 -4.36
CA ILE A 120 -3.62 18.61 -3.33
C ILE A 120 -2.42 19.38 -2.79
N ALA A 121 -2.20 20.61 -3.31
CA ALA A 121 -1.23 21.57 -2.76
C ALA A 121 0.14 20.96 -2.39
N GLY A 122 0.69 20.11 -3.25
CA GLY A 122 1.97 19.44 -3.01
C GLY A 122 1.89 18.17 -2.14
N SER A 123 0.68 17.67 -1.88
CA SER A 123 0.47 16.47 -1.05
C SER A 123 -0.49 15.49 -1.71
N ASP A 124 -0.39 14.22 -1.39
CA ASP A 124 -1.34 13.21 -1.79
C ASP A 124 -2.59 13.22 -0.88
N ASN A 125 -3.56 12.38 -1.23
CA ASN A 125 -4.81 12.28 -0.48
C ASN A 125 -4.55 11.91 1.00
N PRO A 126 -5.11 12.65 1.97
CA PRO A 126 -4.94 12.34 3.41
C PRO A 126 -5.32 10.93 3.80
N MET A 127 -6.26 10.28 3.09
CA MET A 127 -6.63 8.87 3.33
C MET A 127 -5.49 7.91 3.00
N ILE A 128 -4.64 8.25 2.04
CA ILE A 128 -3.46 7.45 1.69
C ILE A 128 -2.32 7.76 2.67
N LEU A 129 -2.01 9.04 2.87
CA LEU A 129 -0.92 9.45 3.76
C LEU A 129 -1.14 9.04 5.21
N GLY A 130 -2.38 8.99 5.66
CA GLY A 130 -2.75 8.53 7.00
C GLY A 130 -2.37 7.08 7.27
N LEU A 131 -2.25 6.22 6.24
CA LEU A 131 -1.85 4.82 6.39
C LEU A 131 -0.42 4.66 6.95
N SER A 132 0.46 5.63 6.70
CA SER A 132 1.86 5.64 7.19
C SER A 132 2.14 6.77 8.19
N ASN A 133 1.11 7.32 8.84
CA ASN A 133 1.22 8.48 9.72
C ASN A 133 1.91 9.68 9.04
N LEU A 134 1.55 9.95 7.80
CA LEU A 134 2.07 11.00 6.91
C LEU A 134 3.54 10.83 6.49
N GLN A 135 4.16 9.68 6.77
CA GLN A 135 5.52 9.39 6.34
C GLN A 135 5.49 8.82 4.92
N VAL A 136 6.20 9.47 4.01
CA VAL A 136 6.42 8.99 2.64
C VAL A 136 7.91 9.01 2.36
N VAL A 137 8.45 7.88 1.91
CA VAL A 137 9.85 7.74 1.51
C VAL A 137 10.00 8.17 0.06
N SER A 138 10.99 9.00 -0.24
CA SER A 138 11.27 9.45 -1.61
C SER A 138 12.57 8.90 -2.19
N VAL A 139 13.39 8.26 -1.39
CA VAL A 139 14.68 7.68 -1.78
C VAL A 139 14.62 6.17 -1.63
N LEU A 140 14.91 5.43 -2.70
CA LEU A 140 14.84 3.96 -2.71
C LEU A 140 15.67 3.31 -1.61
N ASP A 141 16.89 3.80 -1.40
CA ASP A 141 17.83 3.20 -0.43
C ASP A 141 17.38 3.37 1.04
N GLU A 142 16.42 4.25 1.33
CA GLU A 142 15.85 4.44 2.67
C GLU A 142 14.74 3.41 3.00
N ILE A 143 14.15 2.78 1.98
CA ILE A 143 13.02 1.86 2.16
C ILE A 143 13.31 0.75 3.18
N PRO A 144 14.45 0.04 3.15
CA PRO A 144 14.69 -1.06 4.08
C PRO A 144 14.79 -0.61 5.55
N GLU A 145 15.38 0.55 5.82
CA GLU A 145 15.49 1.05 7.20
C GLU A 145 14.14 1.52 7.73
N VAL A 146 13.36 2.25 6.92
CA VAL A 146 12.00 2.66 7.31
C VAL A 146 11.10 1.44 7.53
N LEU A 147 11.20 0.40 6.69
CA LEU A 147 10.46 -0.84 6.89
C LEU A 147 10.81 -1.52 8.22
N LYS A 148 12.09 -1.53 8.57
CA LYS A 148 12.58 -2.05 9.84
C LYS A 148 12.05 -1.25 11.03
N GLU A 149 12.06 0.08 10.95
CA GLU A 149 11.46 0.96 11.98
C GLU A 149 9.97 0.68 12.15
N GLN A 150 9.22 0.55 11.06
CA GLN A 150 7.81 0.20 11.08
C GLN A 150 7.55 -1.17 11.72
N SER A 151 8.43 -2.14 11.51
CA SER A 151 8.31 -3.48 12.10
C SER A 151 8.54 -3.52 13.61
N MET A 152 9.22 -2.52 14.17
CA MET A 152 9.46 -2.37 15.61
C MET A 152 8.34 -1.64 16.34
N GLN A 153 7.39 -1.03 15.62
CA GLN A 153 6.26 -0.35 16.22
C GLN A 153 5.25 -1.37 16.78
N THR A 154 5.05 -1.35 18.09
CA THR A 154 4.14 -2.27 18.79
C THR A 154 2.73 -1.70 18.99
N GLY A 155 2.50 -0.45 18.63
CA GLY A 155 1.22 0.26 18.81
C GLY A 155 0.09 -0.28 17.92
N ASN A 156 -1.15 -0.14 18.40
CA ASN A 156 -2.33 -0.46 17.62
C ASN A 156 -2.80 0.77 16.82
N ARG A 157 -2.14 1.06 15.71
CA ARG A 157 -2.42 2.22 14.86
C ARG A 157 -3.89 2.36 14.47
N VAL A 158 -4.58 1.25 14.26
CA VAL A 158 -6.01 1.26 13.91
C VAL A 158 -6.84 1.80 15.06
N GLU A 159 -6.66 1.25 16.27
CA GLU A 159 -7.40 1.70 17.46
C GLU A 159 -7.06 3.14 17.86
N GLU A 160 -5.80 3.52 17.76
CA GLU A 160 -5.36 4.89 18.01
C GLU A 160 -6.01 5.88 17.03
N THR A 161 -6.07 5.53 15.73
CA THR A 161 -6.74 6.34 14.72
C THR A 161 -8.24 6.43 15.00
N LEU A 162 -8.89 5.34 15.37
CA LEU A 162 -10.31 5.34 15.74
C LEU A 162 -10.59 6.18 16.99
N ALA A 163 -9.73 6.12 18.00
CA ALA A 163 -9.86 6.93 19.20
C ALA A 163 -9.76 8.43 18.89
N ARG A 164 -8.71 8.85 18.14
CA ARG A 164 -8.56 10.22 17.66
C ARG A 164 -9.72 10.66 16.77
N GLY A 165 -10.17 9.80 15.86
CA GLY A 165 -11.30 10.06 14.99
C GLY A 165 -12.60 10.33 15.75
N ARG A 166 -12.85 9.62 16.85
CA ARG A 166 -13.99 9.87 17.74
C ARG A 166 -13.95 11.28 18.32
N GLU A 167 -12.77 11.72 18.78
CA GLU A 167 -12.60 13.08 19.33
C GLU A 167 -12.80 14.15 18.24
N VAL A 168 -12.30 13.93 17.05
CA VAL A 168 -12.51 14.83 15.89
C VAL A 168 -13.99 14.94 15.54
N VAL A 169 -14.70 13.82 15.47
CA VAL A 169 -16.15 13.80 15.16
C VAL A 169 -16.94 14.58 16.22
N THR A 170 -16.61 14.39 17.49
CA THR A 170 -17.27 15.12 18.60
C THR A 170 -16.97 16.61 18.49
N ALA A 171 -15.71 16.97 18.34
CA ALA A 171 -15.30 18.38 18.24
C ALA A 171 -15.95 19.08 17.01
N ASN A 172 -15.98 18.41 15.86
CA ASN A 172 -16.57 18.96 14.62
C ASN A 172 -18.10 19.19 14.75
N ARG A 173 -18.76 18.42 15.60
CA ARG A 173 -20.20 18.59 15.85
C ARG A 173 -20.51 19.72 16.82
N ASP A 174 -19.68 19.86 17.87
CA ASP A 174 -20.01 20.64 19.05
C ASP A 174 -19.33 22.01 19.09
N LEU A 175 -18.26 22.23 18.29
CA LEU A 175 -17.44 23.44 18.32
C LEU A 175 -17.64 24.30 17.05
N ASP A 176 -17.47 25.63 17.21
CA ASP A 176 -17.29 26.50 16.06
C ASP A 176 -15.90 26.31 15.39
N HIS A 177 -15.68 26.90 14.22
CA HIS A 177 -14.46 26.69 13.45
C HIS A 177 -13.19 27.12 14.19
N LYS A 178 -13.25 28.15 15.04
CA LYS A 178 -12.10 28.65 15.78
C LYS A 178 -11.71 27.68 16.91
N ASP A 179 -12.68 27.24 17.67
CA ASP A 179 -12.48 26.30 18.77
C ASP A 179 -12.11 24.91 18.25
N LEU A 180 -12.74 24.49 17.15
CA LEU A 180 -12.35 23.27 16.44
C LEU A 180 -10.88 23.30 16.00
N ALA A 181 -10.42 24.39 15.37
CA ALA A 181 -9.02 24.51 14.97
C ALA A 181 -8.06 24.38 16.16
N GLY A 182 -8.38 25.01 17.30
CA GLY A 182 -7.62 24.88 18.54
C GLY A 182 -7.64 23.44 19.10
N ARG A 183 -8.75 22.71 18.96
CA ARG A 183 -8.85 21.31 19.39
C ARG A 183 -8.04 20.38 18.50
N LEU A 184 -8.13 20.56 17.17
CA LEU A 184 -7.36 19.76 16.21
C LEU A 184 -5.85 19.92 16.42
N LEU A 185 -5.40 21.15 16.65
CA LEU A 185 -3.98 21.39 16.96
C LEU A 185 -3.53 20.59 18.18
N LYS A 186 -4.32 20.54 19.25
CA LYS A 186 -3.99 19.77 20.48
C LYS A 186 -4.02 18.25 20.27
N LEU A 187 -4.77 17.75 19.28
CA LEU A 187 -4.88 16.31 19.01
C LEU A 187 -3.74 15.79 18.13
N PHE A 188 -3.16 16.66 17.26
CA PHE A 188 -2.27 16.22 16.20
C PHE A 188 -0.90 16.93 16.18
N ALA A 189 -0.68 17.98 16.94
CA ALA A 189 0.61 18.66 17.12
C ALA A 189 1.26 18.25 18.43
#